data_48a3b1b04dc761407061ea966c52bda2
#
_entry.id   48a3b1b04dc761407061ea966c52bda2
#
_cell.length_a   1.000
_cell.length_b   1.000
_cell.length_c   1.000
_cell.angle_alpha   90.00
_cell.angle_beta   90.00
_cell.angle_gamma   90.00
#
_symmetry.space_group_name_H-M   'P 1'
#
loop_
_entity.id
_entity.type
_entity.pdbx_description
1 polymer ?
#
loop_
_entity_poly.entity_id
_entity_poly.type
_entity_poly.pdbx_seq_one_letter_code
_entity_poly.pdbx_strand_id
1 'polypeptide(L)'
;PNIPNPGVYLDTLSKGEGAIGEESIVACRYAPVSQLKYIVDLWERNIRIFDSYSKKFILLHEMSRQYSLSEVIARIGDKRHNIVYCKSKNDAIQFARDYADTQKPIGDKKLQVFAEAIRRDVHKEYYLAELVERGVAYHIGYLPANIRLQLEDYYRDGLIKTMFCTSTLLEGVNLPAENLFITSYKKGRSDFSEVDFKN
;
A
#
# COMPACT_ATOMS: atom_id res chain seq x y z
N PRO A 1 -0.22 6.47 -17.28
CA PRO A 1 -1.14 5.43 -16.78
C PRO A 1 -0.93 4.16 -17.60
N ASN A 2 -0.71 3.04 -16.91
CA ASN A 2 -0.71 1.75 -17.57
C ASN A 2 -2.14 1.40 -17.94
N ILE A 3 -2.44 1.35 -19.24
CA ILE A 3 -3.75 0.92 -19.72
C ILE A 3 -3.65 -0.60 -19.91
N PRO A 4 -4.34 -1.41 -19.09
CA PRO A 4 -4.39 -2.85 -19.31
C PRO A 4 -5.21 -3.13 -20.57
N ASN A 5 -4.65 -3.94 -21.46
CA ASN A 5 -5.25 -4.33 -22.72
C ASN A 5 -5.63 -3.15 -23.65
N PRO A 6 -4.66 -2.41 -24.20
CA PRO A 6 -4.90 -1.22 -25.03
C PRO A 6 -5.77 -1.51 -26.28
N GLY A 7 -5.80 -2.77 -26.77
CA GLY A 7 -6.64 -3.17 -27.90
C GLY A 7 -8.13 -2.95 -27.67
N VAL A 8 -8.64 -3.21 -26.45
CA VAL A 8 -10.06 -3.00 -26.11
C VAL A 8 -10.44 -1.52 -26.18
N TYR A 9 -9.51 -0.63 -25.81
CA TYR A 9 -9.74 0.82 -25.89
C TYR A 9 -9.72 1.32 -27.34
N LEU A 10 -8.84 0.75 -28.18
CA LEU A 10 -8.83 1.06 -29.62
C LEU A 10 -10.14 0.67 -30.29
N ASP A 11 -10.67 -0.52 -30.02
CA ASP A 11 -11.96 -0.97 -30.55
C ASP A 11 -13.12 -0.05 -30.14
N THR A 12 -13.01 0.56 -28.97
CA THR A 12 -14.02 1.50 -28.46
C THR A 12 -13.86 2.89 -29.10
N LEU A 13 -12.62 3.36 -29.26
CA LEU A 13 -12.31 4.66 -29.85
C LEU A 13 -12.41 4.69 -31.38
N SER A 14 -12.20 3.56 -32.06
CA SER A 14 -12.28 3.45 -33.52
C SER A 14 -13.71 3.48 -34.07
N LYS A 15 -14.74 3.46 -33.21
CA LYS A 15 -16.15 3.58 -33.59
C LYS A 15 -16.62 5.03 -33.83
N GLY A 16 -15.73 6.03 -33.65
CA GLY A 16 -15.99 7.45 -33.95
C GLY A 16 -15.31 7.92 -35.22
N GLU A 17 -15.72 9.07 -35.77
CA GLU A 17 -15.05 9.72 -36.90
C GLU A 17 -13.60 10.08 -36.53
N GLY A 18 -12.63 9.40 -37.11
CA GLY A 18 -11.19 9.55 -36.84
C GLY A 18 -10.58 8.29 -36.25
N ALA A 19 -10.51 7.22 -37.05
CA ALA A 19 -9.94 5.94 -36.62
C ALA A 19 -8.50 6.13 -36.09
N ILE A 20 -8.31 5.79 -34.81
CA ILE A 20 -6.97 5.69 -34.21
C ILE A 20 -6.44 4.33 -34.59
N GLY A 21 -5.38 4.27 -35.41
CA GLY A 21 -4.76 3.02 -35.85
C GLY A 21 -3.93 2.33 -34.77
N GLU A 22 -3.63 1.04 -34.97
CA GLU A 22 -2.74 0.26 -34.05
C GLU A 22 -1.36 0.90 -33.87
N GLU A 23 -0.89 1.68 -34.84
CA GLU A 23 0.33 2.48 -34.79
C GLU A 23 0.33 3.57 -33.69
N SER A 24 -0.86 3.91 -33.17
CA SER A 24 -1.00 4.85 -32.05
C SER A 24 -0.72 4.19 -30.68
N ILE A 25 -0.52 2.88 -30.64
CA ILE A 25 -0.15 2.15 -29.43
C ILE A 25 1.36 2.04 -29.32
N VAL A 26 1.94 2.75 -28.37
CA VAL A 26 3.33 2.51 -27.96
C VAL A 26 3.34 1.56 -26.77
N ALA A 27 3.61 0.29 -27.00
CA ALA A 27 3.81 -0.70 -25.95
C ALA A 27 5.27 -0.67 -25.49
N CYS A 28 5.51 -0.13 -24.30
CA CYS A 28 6.81 -0.21 -23.65
C CYS A 28 6.87 -1.43 -22.72
N ARG A 29 7.83 -2.34 -22.95
CA ARG A 29 8.07 -3.51 -22.08
C ARG A 29 8.86 -3.16 -20.81
N TYR A 30 9.38 -1.95 -20.72
CA TYR A 30 10.17 -1.50 -19.59
C TYR A 30 9.27 -0.69 -18.63
N ALA A 31 9.18 -1.12 -17.39
CA ALA A 31 8.60 -0.27 -16.35
C ALA A 31 9.50 0.95 -16.14
N PRO A 32 8.95 2.17 -16.03
CA PRO A 32 9.75 3.38 -15.80
C PRO A 32 10.45 3.36 -14.43
N VAL A 33 10.05 2.43 -13.55
CA VAL A 33 10.62 2.24 -12.21
C VAL A 33 11.00 0.77 -12.05
N SER A 34 12.23 0.53 -11.59
CA SER A 34 12.69 -0.82 -11.24
C SER A 34 11.96 -1.29 -9.98
N GLN A 35 11.24 -2.40 -10.09
CA GLN A 35 10.54 -3.03 -8.97
C GLN A 35 11.33 -4.26 -8.51
N LEU A 36 11.71 -4.29 -7.24
CA LEU A 36 12.23 -5.49 -6.59
C LEU A 36 11.08 -6.20 -5.87
N LYS A 37 10.88 -7.48 -6.18
CA LYS A 37 9.81 -8.29 -5.62
C LYS A 37 10.39 -9.33 -4.67
N TYR A 38 9.87 -9.35 -3.45
CA TYR A 38 10.32 -10.27 -2.41
C TYR A 38 9.16 -11.12 -1.90
N ILE A 39 9.47 -12.33 -1.48
CA ILE A 39 8.62 -13.14 -0.59
C ILE A 39 9.34 -13.20 0.75
N VAL A 40 8.70 -12.71 1.81
CA VAL A 40 9.17 -12.84 3.19
C VAL A 40 8.30 -13.88 3.88
N ASP A 41 8.84 -15.07 4.02
CA ASP A 41 8.15 -16.18 4.69
C ASP A 41 8.51 -16.16 6.17
N LEU A 42 7.57 -15.71 7.00
CA LEU A 42 7.76 -15.61 8.44
C LEU A 42 7.75 -16.97 9.14
N TRP A 43 7.11 -17.97 8.53
CA TRP A 43 7.04 -19.32 9.07
C TRP A 43 8.32 -20.10 8.77
N GLU A 44 8.69 -20.16 7.49
CA GLU A 44 9.92 -20.81 7.01
C GLU A 44 11.18 -19.98 7.32
N ARG A 45 11.00 -18.76 7.83
CA ARG A 45 12.08 -17.84 8.21
C ARG A 45 13.07 -17.56 7.08
N ASN A 46 12.55 -17.35 5.88
CA ASN A 46 13.40 -17.04 4.74
C ASN A 46 12.87 -15.83 3.94
N ILE A 47 13.80 -15.23 3.21
CA ILE A 47 13.51 -14.15 2.27
C ILE A 47 13.96 -14.62 0.90
N ARG A 48 13.06 -14.55 -0.07
CA ARG A 48 13.32 -14.87 -1.48
C ARG A 48 13.11 -13.62 -2.33
N ILE A 49 13.96 -13.46 -3.34
CA ILE A 49 13.84 -12.38 -4.32
C ILE A 49 13.43 -12.96 -5.67
N PHE A 50 12.58 -12.23 -6.39
CA PHE A 50 12.22 -12.60 -7.74
C PHE A 50 13.35 -12.27 -8.71
N ASP A 51 13.90 -13.30 -9.35
CA ASP A 51 14.86 -13.14 -10.43
C ASP A 51 14.12 -13.01 -11.78
N SER A 52 14.28 -11.84 -12.40
CA SER A 52 13.60 -11.52 -13.65
C SER A 52 14.12 -12.31 -14.84
N TYR A 53 15.32 -12.86 -14.78
CA TYR A 53 15.93 -13.67 -15.82
C TYR A 53 15.38 -15.10 -15.80
N SER A 54 15.50 -15.80 -14.68
CA SER A 54 15.01 -17.17 -14.54
C SER A 54 13.50 -17.26 -14.32
N LYS A 55 12.81 -16.12 -14.07
CA LYS A 55 11.38 -16.04 -13.70
C LYS A 55 11.01 -16.84 -12.44
N LYS A 56 11.96 -16.98 -11.52
CA LYS A 56 11.78 -17.75 -10.27
C LYS A 56 12.14 -16.90 -9.05
N PHE A 57 11.59 -17.31 -7.92
CA PHE A 57 12.03 -16.80 -6.64
C PHE A 57 13.24 -17.60 -6.15
N ILE A 58 14.35 -16.93 -5.91
CA ILE A 58 15.58 -17.52 -5.38
C ILE A 58 15.79 -17.10 -3.93
N LEU A 59 16.34 -18.02 -3.13
CA LEU A 59 16.66 -17.74 -1.73
C LEU A 59 17.70 -16.63 -1.64
N LEU A 60 17.35 -15.56 -0.93
CA LEU A 60 18.23 -14.44 -0.68
C LEU A 60 18.88 -14.52 0.72
N HIS A 61 18.08 -14.87 1.73
CA HIS A 61 18.51 -14.85 3.12
C HIS A 61 17.67 -15.77 3.99
N GLU A 62 18.31 -16.42 4.96
CA GLU A 62 17.65 -17.14 6.04
C GLU A 62 17.66 -16.30 7.31
N MET A 63 16.51 -16.14 7.92
CA MET A 63 16.36 -15.34 9.13
C MET A 63 16.80 -16.13 10.35
N SER A 64 17.64 -15.55 11.18
CA SER A 64 18.19 -16.20 12.40
C SER A 64 17.12 -16.52 13.45
N ARG A 65 15.98 -15.78 13.42
CA ARG A 65 14.83 -16.02 14.30
C ARG A 65 13.52 -15.70 13.58
N GLN A 66 12.41 -16.02 14.20
CA GLN A 66 11.12 -15.56 13.73
C GLN A 66 10.95 -14.08 13.99
N TYR A 67 10.46 -13.36 12.98
CA TYR A 67 10.10 -11.94 13.06
C TYR A 67 8.59 -11.78 12.96
N SER A 68 8.07 -10.76 13.63
CA SER A 68 6.69 -10.32 13.43
C SER A 68 6.58 -9.48 12.15
N LEU A 69 5.35 -9.31 11.64
CA LEU A 69 5.09 -8.41 10.50
C LEU A 69 5.57 -6.98 10.81
N SER A 70 5.32 -6.48 12.03
CA SER A 70 5.74 -5.14 12.45
C SER A 70 7.26 -4.98 12.42
N GLU A 71 8.02 -5.98 12.86
CA GLU A 71 9.48 -5.96 12.79
C GLU A 71 10.01 -5.96 11.35
N VAL A 72 9.35 -6.72 10.46
CA VAL A 72 9.72 -6.73 9.03
C VAL A 72 9.46 -5.37 8.39
N ILE A 73 8.28 -4.77 8.63
CA ILE A 73 7.94 -3.44 8.13
C ILE A 73 8.94 -2.40 8.67
N ALA A 74 9.24 -2.44 9.98
CA ALA A 74 10.18 -1.50 10.59
C ALA A 74 11.59 -1.60 9.99
N ARG A 75 12.06 -2.81 9.66
CA ARG A 75 13.42 -3.02 9.10
C ARG A 75 13.52 -2.64 7.62
N ILE A 76 12.53 -3.01 6.82
CA ILE A 76 12.54 -2.77 5.37
C ILE A 76 12.06 -1.35 5.06
N GLY A 77 11.06 -0.88 5.82
CA GLY A 77 10.34 0.36 5.57
C GLY A 77 10.85 1.59 6.33
N ASP A 78 11.97 1.49 7.07
CA ASP A 78 12.48 2.61 7.88
C ASP A 78 12.62 3.89 7.04
N LYS A 79 12.02 4.98 7.52
CA LYS A 79 12.01 6.33 6.91
C LYS A 79 11.40 6.44 5.51
N ARG A 80 10.82 5.38 4.97
CA ARG A 80 10.23 5.32 3.63
C ARG A 80 8.70 5.41 3.67
N HIS A 81 8.11 5.74 2.52
CA HIS A 81 6.66 5.66 2.35
C HIS A 81 6.25 4.21 2.14
N ASN A 82 5.50 3.67 3.10
CA ASN A 82 5.08 2.28 3.12
C ASN A 82 3.56 2.18 2.98
N ILE A 83 3.09 1.41 2.02
CA ILE A 83 1.71 0.96 1.94
C ILE A 83 1.68 -0.51 2.35
N VAL A 84 0.81 -0.86 3.29
CA VAL A 84 0.60 -2.23 3.76
C VAL A 84 -0.82 -2.65 3.41
N TYR A 85 -0.94 -3.47 2.39
CA TYR A 85 -2.22 -4.02 1.99
C TYR A 85 -2.67 -5.13 2.92
N CYS A 86 -3.92 -5.05 3.38
CA CYS A 86 -4.58 -6.02 4.26
C CYS A 86 -5.87 -6.53 3.62
N LYS A 87 -6.16 -7.81 3.76
CA LYS A 87 -7.37 -8.43 3.18
C LYS A 87 -8.68 -7.95 3.81
N SER A 88 -8.63 -7.47 5.05
CA SER A 88 -9.81 -7.02 5.79
C SER A 88 -9.53 -5.75 6.59
N LYS A 89 -10.61 -5.02 6.93
CA LYS A 89 -10.54 -3.84 7.79
C LYS A 89 -9.99 -4.16 9.18
N ASN A 90 -10.33 -5.33 9.73
CA ASN A 90 -9.89 -5.74 11.05
C ASN A 90 -8.38 -6.01 11.05
N ASP A 91 -7.86 -6.66 10.00
CA ASP A 91 -6.42 -6.86 9.85
C ASP A 91 -5.69 -5.51 9.69
N ALA A 92 -6.25 -4.57 8.89
CA ALA A 92 -5.65 -3.26 8.71
C ALA A 92 -5.54 -2.48 10.03
N ILE A 93 -6.59 -2.49 10.83
CA ILE A 93 -6.59 -1.85 12.16
C ILE A 93 -5.62 -2.54 13.11
N GLN A 94 -5.68 -3.88 13.18
CA GLN A 94 -4.85 -4.64 14.12
C GLN A 94 -3.36 -4.50 13.79
N PHE A 95 -2.98 -4.71 12.53
CA PHE A 95 -1.58 -4.58 12.11
C PHE A 95 -1.05 -3.14 12.24
N ALA A 96 -1.91 -2.13 12.00
CA ALA A 96 -1.54 -0.75 12.23
C ALA A 96 -1.24 -0.47 13.72
N ARG A 97 -2.04 -1.02 14.63
CA ARG A 97 -1.82 -0.91 16.09
C ARG A 97 -0.53 -1.62 16.50
N ASP A 98 -0.37 -2.89 16.12
CA ASP A 98 0.81 -3.69 16.43
C ASP A 98 2.10 -3.02 15.92
N TYR A 99 2.03 -2.38 14.75
CA TYR A 99 3.16 -1.62 14.22
C TYR A 99 3.39 -0.31 14.97
N ALA A 100 2.33 0.45 15.25
CA ALA A 100 2.43 1.72 15.97
C ALA A 100 3.01 1.55 17.38
N ASP A 101 2.76 0.41 18.04
CA ASP A 101 3.35 0.12 19.36
C ASP A 101 4.88 -0.02 19.30
N THR A 102 5.45 -0.28 18.13
CA THR A 102 6.90 -0.27 17.92
C THR A 102 7.46 1.12 17.59
N GLN A 103 6.60 2.12 17.34
CA GLN A 103 6.98 3.47 16.94
C GLN A 103 6.84 4.46 18.10
N LYS A 104 7.76 5.44 18.14
CA LYS A 104 7.67 6.55 19.09
C LYS A 104 6.78 7.67 18.53
N PRO A 105 6.09 8.43 19.39
CA PRO A 105 5.41 9.64 18.95
C PRO A 105 6.40 10.62 18.27
N ILE A 106 5.96 11.20 17.14
CA ILE A 106 6.80 12.12 16.34
C ILE A 106 6.88 13.50 16.99
N GLY A 107 5.86 13.92 17.75
CA GLY A 107 5.79 15.23 18.36
C GLY A 107 5.44 16.38 17.39
N ASP A 108 5.00 16.06 16.17
CA ASP A 108 4.60 17.06 15.18
C ASP A 108 3.25 17.70 15.54
N LYS A 109 3.20 19.04 15.50
CA LYS A 109 1.99 19.81 15.88
C LYS A 109 0.80 19.56 14.95
N LYS A 110 1.03 19.36 13.64
CA LYS A 110 -0.05 19.09 12.68
C LYS A 110 -0.71 17.75 12.98
N LEU A 111 0.10 16.72 13.29
CA LEU A 111 -0.41 15.40 13.67
C LEU A 111 -1.17 15.44 14.99
N GLN A 112 -0.71 16.22 15.97
CA GLN A 112 -1.41 16.41 17.23
C GLN A 112 -2.78 17.08 17.03
N VAL A 113 -2.84 18.16 16.26
CA VAL A 113 -4.10 18.84 15.92
C VAL A 113 -5.05 17.90 15.18
N PHE A 114 -4.52 17.09 14.27
CA PHE A 114 -5.33 16.11 13.55
C PHE A 114 -5.84 14.99 14.45
N ALA A 115 -5.01 14.50 15.37
CA ALA A 115 -5.42 13.51 16.36
C ALA A 115 -6.57 14.04 17.24
N GLU A 116 -6.49 15.32 17.68
CA GLU A 116 -7.57 15.96 18.41
C GLU A 116 -8.86 16.10 17.57
N ALA A 117 -8.73 16.44 16.29
CA ALA A 117 -9.88 16.48 15.38
C ALA A 117 -10.54 15.09 15.26
N ILE A 118 -9.75 14.02 15.12
CA ILE A 118 -10.27 12.64 15.10
C ILE A 118 -11.01 12.31 16.42
N ARG A 119 -10.43 12.64 17.57
CA ARG A 119 -11.06 12.41 18.89
C ARG A 119 -12.38 13.15 19.03
N ARG A 120 -12.47 14.36 18.52
CA ARG A 120 -13.67 15.19 18.56
C ARG A 120 -14.74 14.72 17.59
N ASP A 121 -14.36 14.43 16.31
CA ASP A 121 -15.29 14.24 15.20
C ASP A 121 -15.74 12.77 15.06
N VAL A 122 -14.96 11.82 15.57
CA VAL A 122 -15.27 10.38 15.49
C VAL A 122 -15.59 9.85 16.89
N HIS A 123 -14.60 9.71 17.75
CA HIS A 123 -14.76 9.25 19.13
C HIS A 123 -13.49 9.52 19.94
N LYS A 124 -13.65 9.93 21.23
CA LYS A 124 -12.52 10.28 22.10
C LYS A 124 -11.46 9.18 22.27
N GLU A 125 -11.86 7.91 22.16
CA GLU A 125 -11.01 6.73 22.30
C GLU A 125 -10.76 6.05 20.93
N TYR A 126 -10.82 6.82 19.83
CA TYR A 126 -10.64 6.25 18.52
C TYR A 126 -9.14 6.00 18.25
N TYR A 127 -8.76 4.75 18.09
CA TYR A 127 -7.36 4.33 17.97
C TYR A 127 -6.55 5.10 16.93
N LEU A 128 -7.18 5.50 15.83
CA LEU A 128 -6.50 6.23 14.75
C LEU A 128 -5.81 7.50 15.26
N ALA A 129 -6.34 8.17 16.28
CA ALA A 129 -5.75 9.37 16.86
C ALA A 129 -4.35 9.10 17.43
N GLU A 130 -4.18 7.99 18.15
CA GLU A 130 -2.87 7.60 18.70
C GLU A 130 -1.89 7.15 17.60
N LEU A 131 -2.41 6.48 16.56
CA LEU A 131 -1.58 6.00 15.46
C LEU A 131 -0.99 7.17 14.66
N VAL A 132 -1.80 8.19 14.33
CA VAL A 132 -1.31 9.34 13.55
C VAL A 132 -0.24 10.13 14.27
N GLU A 133 -0.29 10.26 15.60
CA GLU A 133 0.76 10.88 16.40
C GLU A 133 2.11 10.16 16.29
N ARG A 134 2.11 8.88 15.88
CA ARG A 134 3.28 8.03 15.64
C ARG A 134 3.65 7.90 14.15
N GLY A 135 2.99 8.68 13.27
CA GLY A 135 3.21 8.63 11.81
C GLY A 135 2.70 7.36 11.15
N VAL A 136 1.74 6.68 11.77
CA VAL A 136 1.08 5.47 11.31
C VAL A 136 -0.40 5.74 11.08
N ALA A 137 -0.99 5.16 10.05
CA ALA A 137 -2.42 5.25 9.82
C ALA A 137 -2.99 3.96 9.24
N TYR A 138 -4.31 3.81 9.32
CA TYR A 138 -5.04 2.87 8.48
C TYR A 138 -6.06 3.61 7.62
N HIS A 139 -6.25 3.14 6.39
CA HIS A 139 -7.19 3.68 5.42
C HIS A 139 -8.20 2.60 5.04
N ILE A 140 -9.43 2.78 5.49
CA ILE A 140 -10.54 1.85 5.26
C ILE A 140 -11.80 2.63 4.85
N GLY A 141 -12.70 1.99 4.10
CA GLY A 141 -13.89 2.64 3.53
C GLY A 141 -14.89 3.20 4.55
N TYR A 142 -14.82 2.76 5.81
CA TYR A 142 -15.72 3.24 6.87
C TYR A 142 -15.27 4.56 7.54
N LEU A 143 -14.08 5.04 7.26
CA LEU A 143 -13.64 6.34 7.75
C LEU A 143 -14.42 7.47 7.08
N PRO A 144 -14.78 8.56 7.82
CA PRO A 144 -15.31 9.76 7.22
C PRO A 144 -14.42 10.28 6.08
N ALA A 145 -15.04 10.80 5.02
CA ALA A 145 -14.32 11.22 3.82
C ALA A 145 -13.27 12.31 4.10
N ASN A 146 -13.57 13.28 4.96
CA ASN A 146 -12.65 14.32 5.39
C ASN A 146 -11.42 13.75 6.10
N ILE A 147 -11.59 12.74 6.95
CA ILE A 147 -10.48 12.05 7.63
C ILE A 147 -9.62 11.31 6.62
N ARG A 148 -10.23 10.59 5.67
CA ARG A 148 -9.48 9.87 4.62
C ARG A 148 -8.62 10.81 3.79
N LEU A 149 -9.19 11.91 3.29
CA LEU A 149 -8.46 12.91 2.51
C LEU A 149 -7.30 13.49 3.30
N GLN A 150 -7.49 13.81 4.57
CA GLN A 150 -6.44 14.37 5.41
C GLN A 150 -5.32 13.37 5.72
N LEU A 151 -5.65 12.07 5.88
CA LEU A 151 -4.65 11.01 5.98
C LEU A 151 -3.79 10.91 4.71
N GLU A 152 -4.44 10.98 3.54
CA GLU A 152 -3.76 10.93 2.25
C GLU A 152 -2.82 12.12 2.06
N ASP A 153 -3.24 13.33 2.44
CA ASP A 153 -2.41 14.52 2.38
C ASP A 153 -1.21 14.42 3.32
N TYR A 154 -1.41 14.03 4.57
CA TYR A 154 -0.28 13.84 5.50
C TYR A 154 0.65 12.68 5.11
N TYR A 155 0.14 11.68 4.40
CA TYR A 155 0.98 10.65 3.83
C TYR A 155 1.82 11.19 2.66
N ARG A 156 1.23 11.98 1.75
CA ARG A 156 1.98 12.66 0.66
C ARG A 156 3.05 13.60 1.19
N ASP A 157 2.73 14.33 2.26
CA ASP A 157 3.65 15.26 2.93
C ASP A 157 4.76 14.54 3.73
N GLY A 158 4.67 13.22 3.90
CA GLY A 158 5.65 12.41 4.63
C GLY A 158 5.57 12.53 6.16
N LEU A 159 4.51 13.12 6.69
CA LEU A 159 4.23 13.14 8.13
C LEU A 159 3.72 11.77 8.61
N ILE A 160 2.86 11.12 7.81
CA ILE A 160 2.50 9.72 7.96
C ILE A 160 3.35 8.93 6.97
N LYS A 161 4.11 7.97 7.44
CA LYS A 161 5.02 7.18 6.60
C LYS A 161 4.54 5.76 6.33
N THR A 162 3.71 5.22 7.18
CA THR A 162 3.19 3.86 7.01
C THR A 162 1.66 3.86 7.08
N MET A 163 1.04 3.41 5.99
CA MET A 163 -0.41 3.35 5.87
C MET A 163 -0.86 1.91 5.60
N PHE A 164 -1.68 1.38 6.51
CA PHE A 164 -2.33 0.09 6.36
C PHE A 164 -3.66 0.28 5.65
N CYS A 165 -3.94 -0.48 4.60
CA CYS A 165 -5.12 -0.25 3.78
C CYS A 165 -5.79 -1.54 3.32
N THR A 166 -7.03 -1.39 2.90
CA THR A 166 -7.77 -2.41 2.15
C THR A 166 -7.85 -2.00 0.68
N SER A 167 -8.52 -2.80 -0.15
CA SER A 167 -8.66 -2.55 -1.60
C SER A 167 -9.23 -1.16 -1.95
N THR A 168 -9.91 -0.51 -1.02
CA THR A 168 -10.46 0.84 -1.25
C THR A 168 -9.41 1.91 -1.54
N LEU A 169 -8.18 1.74 -1.07
CA LEU A 169 -7.08 2.64 -1.40
C LEU A 169 -6.53 2.37 -2.80
N LEU A 170 -6.50 1.09 -3.22
CA LEU A 170 -5.98 0.69 -4.53
C LEU A 170 -6.86 1.15 -5.69
N GLU A 171 -8.14 1.41 -5.44
CA GLU A 171 -9.15 1.68 -6.48
C GLU A 171 -9.32 3.15 -6.85
N GLY A 172 -8.62 4.09 -6.20
CA GLY A 172 -8.92 5.49 -6.49
C GLY A 172 -7.90 6.54 -6.06
N VAL A 173 -6.80 6.14 -5.42
CA VAL A 173 -5.86 7.11 -4.86
C VAL A 173 -4.44 6.84 -5.36
N ASN A 174 -3.84 7.85 -5.97
CA ASN A 174 -2.43 7.80 -6.35
C ASN A 174 -1.59 8.33 -5.17
N LEU A 175 -1.04 7.42 -4.36
CA LEU A 175 -0.13 7.74 -3.27
C LEU A 175 1.30 7.31 -3.63
N PRO A 176 2.31 8.13 -3.32
CA PRO A 176 3.71 7.73 -3.52
C PRO A 176 4.05 6.60 -2.54
N ALA A 177 4.48 5.46 -3.03
CA ALA A 177 4.93 4.36 -2.20
C ALA A 177 6.30 3.88 -2.66
N GLU A 178 7.25 3.85 -1.74
CA GLU A 178 8.56 3.24 -1.98
C GLU A 178 8.53 1.75 -1.68
N ASN A 179 7.68 1.34 -0.73
CA ASN A 179 7.46 -0.07 -0.41
C ASN A 179 5.95 -0.38 -0.38
N LEU A 180 5.59 -1.47 -1.05
CA LEU A 180 4.27 -2.07 -0.96
C LEU A 180 4.40 -3.44 -0.30
N PHE A 181 3.82 -3.58 0.89
CA PHE A 181 3.72 -4.84 1.61
C PHE A 181 2.34 -5.45 1.34
N ILE A 182 2.31 -6.68 0.88
CA ILE A 182 1.08 -7.41 0.62
C ILE A 182 0.99 -8.56 1.64
N THR A 183 0.10 -8.42 2.64
CA THR A 183 -0.02 -9.39 3.72
C THR A 183 -0.89 -10.59 3.37
N SER A 184 -1.61 -10.53 2.26
CA SER A 184 -2.48 -11.61 1.78
C SER A 184 -2.67 -11.50 0.28
N TYR A 185 -2.71 -12.64 -0.41
CA TYR A 185 -3.05 -12.72 -1.83
C TYR A 185 -4.57 -12.63 -2.08
N LYS A 186 -5.38 -12.39 -1.04
CA LYS A 186 -6.84 -12.30 -1.14
C LYS A 186 -7.33 -10.86 -1.09
N LYS A 187 -8.28 -10.54 -1.97
CA LYS A 187 -9.10 -9.33 -1.96
C LYS A 187 -10.49 -9.70 -1.45
N GLY A 188 -10.71 -9.53 -0.15
CA GLY A 188 -11.92 -10.03 0.50
C GLY A 188 -12.01 -11.56 0.45
N ARG A 189 -12.98 -12.11 -0.32
CA ARG A 189 -13.20 -13.54 -0.48
C ARG A 189 -12.55 -14.14 -1.74
N SER A 190 -12.15 -13.32 -2.70
CA SER A 190 -11.50 -13.72 -3.96
C SER A 190 -9.99 -13.54 -3.90
N ASP A 191 -9.28 -14.24 -4.77
CA ASP A 191 -7.85 -14.02 -4.95
C ASP A 191 -7.59 -12.75 -5.76
N PHE A 192 -6.41 -12.15 -5.62
CA PHE A 192 -5.97 -11.07 -6.48
C PHE A 192 -5.94 -11.52 -7.93
N SER A 193 -6.50 -10.70 -8.81
CA SER A 193 -6.31 -10.85 -10.25
C SER A 193 -4.95 -10.30 -10.68
N GLU A 194 -4.49 -10.66 -11.88
CA GLU A 194 -3.28 -10.08 -12.46
C GLU A 194 -3.35 -8.56 -12.58
N VAL A 195 -4.56 -8.02 -12.79
CA VAL A 195 -4.82 -6.57 -12.89
C VAL A 195 -4.64 -5.89 -11.53
N ASP A 196 -5.10 -6.52 -10.44
CA ASP A 196 -4.94 -5.98 -9.08
C ASP A 196 -3.46 -5.82 -8.69
N PHE A 197 -2.57 -6.68 -9.23
CA PHE A 197 -1.13 -6.59 -9.00
C PHE A 197 -0.41 -5.56 -9.88
N LYS A 198 -1.03 -5.11 -10.96
CA LYS A 198 -0.43 -4.16 -11.91
C LYS A 198 -0.83 -2.71 -11.67
N ASN A 199 -1.88 -2.50 -10.89
CA ASN A 199 -2.36 -1.18 -10.46
C ASN A 199 -1.76 -0.78 -9.12
#